data_661915679673ce3dc9a8d4423dcc4337
#
_entry.id   661915679673ce3dc9a8d4423dcc4337
#
_cell.length_a   1.000
_cell.length_b   1.000
_cell.length_c   1.000
_cell.angle_alpha   90.00
_cell.angle_beta   90.00
_cell.angle_gamma   90.00
#
_symmetry.space_group_name_H-M   'P 1'
#
loop_
_entity.id
_entity.type
_entity.pdbx_description
1 polymer ?
#
loop_
_entity_poly.entity_id
_entity_poly.type
_entity_poly.pdbx_seq_one_letter_code
_entity_poly.pdbx_strand_id
1 'polypeptide(L)'
;MLTPIGFRLSPMGRGENLPFGYGALRAACIAVLAALAVLLAASTASAAETQARHAIAMHGEPALPENFAHFPYADPGAPKGGRLTVGLLGTFDSLNPLVVKGVPAQSLRGYVMESLLARGYDEPFTLYGLLARSVETDAARSYVTFNLDERARFSDGTPVTPEDVIFSWQLLRDKGRPNYRTYYSKVTKAEKVGERGVRFDLSEANDRELPLILGLMAVLPRHAIDPDTFEDTSLTPMVASGPYVIKEVDVGKSVTLARNPNYWGRDLPVNRGFWNFDSVRFDYYRDANAYFEAFRKGLFDFNVETDPSRWKTAYGFPAARDGRVVKEEFKTGVPQGMRALVFNTRRPVFSDIRVRKAINHLFDFEWVNRSLFYGLYQRTGSYFEGSELASHGRP
;
A
#
# COMPACT_ATOMS: atom_id res chain seq x y z
N MET A 1 -40.92 -19.84 62.88
CA MET A 1 -41.78 -19.06 63.79
C MET A 1 -42.77 -18.34 62.95
N LEU A 2 -43.96 -18.87 62.80
CA LEU A 2 -45.22 -18.42 63.34
C LEU A 2 -45.67 -17.10 62.75
N THR A 3 -46.54 -17.06 61.83
CA THR A 3 -48.01 -17.27 61.75
C THR A 3 -48.78 -15.96 61.95
N PRO A 4 -50.03 -15.93 61.67
CA PRO A 4 -50.74 -15.48 60.47
C PRO A 4 -51.88 -14.50 60.82
N ILE A 5 -52.98 -14.55 60.03
CA ILE A 5 -54.34 -14.03 60.31
C ILE A 5 -54.63 -12.72 59.63
N GLY A 6 -55.71 -12.49 58.95
CA GLY A 6 -56.97 -13.24 58.93
C GLY A 6 -57.96 -12.66 57.92
N PHE A 7 -58.83 -13.52 57.51
CA PHE A 7 -59.98 -13.27 56.65
C PHE A 7 -61.01 -12.30 57.24
N ARG A 8 -61.67 -11.51 56.37
CA ARG A 8 -63.11 -11.23 56.53
C ARG A 8 -63.78 -11.05 55.16
N LEU A 9 -64.69 -11.94 54.90
CA LEU A 9 -65.72 -11.85 53.87
C LEU A 9 -66.92 -11.08 54.39
N SER A 10 -67.57 -10.31 53.51
CA SER A 10 -69.01 -10.24 53.29
C SER A 10 -69.48 -8.88 52.84
N PRO A 11 -70.63 -8.65 52.20
CA PRO A 11 -71.38 -9.52 51.29
C PRO A 11 -71.77 -8.77 49.97
N MET A 12 -72.45 -9.57 49.11
CA MET A 12 -73.09 -9.25 47.83
C MET A 12 -73.82 -7.93 47.74
N GLY A 13 -73.59 -7.18 46.64
CA GLY A 13 -74.50 -6.20 46.07
C GLY A 13 -74.60 -6.38 44.55
N ARG A 14 -75.80 -6.38 44.05
CA ARG A 14 -76.29 -6.75 42.71
C ARG A 14 -75.65 -5.91 41.56
N GLY A 15 -75.41 -6.63 40.53
CA GLY A 15 -75.48 -6.39 39.07
C GLY A 15 -75.48 -4.94 38.51
N GLU A 16 -74.47 -4.69 37.66
CA GLU A 16 -74.63 -3.80 36.52
C GLU A 16 -73.79 -4.29 35.35
N ASN A 17 -74.38 -4.22 34.18
CA ASN A 17 -73.84 -4.61 32.91
C ASN A 17 -72.54 -3.84 32.58
N LEU A 18 -71.43 -4.52 32.36
CA LEU A 18 -70.22 -3.93 31.77
C LEU A 18 -70.32 -3.92 30.24
N PRO A 19 -70.26 -2.79 29.58
CA PRO A 19 -70.06 -2.77 28.14
C PRO A 19 -68.63 -3.19 27.82
N PHE A 20 -68.49 -4.24 27.04
CA PHE A 20 -67.21 -4.64 26.45
C PHE A 20 -66.56 -3.45 25.78
N GLY A 21 -65.50 -2.94 26.42
CA GLY A 21 -64.87 -1.69 26.03
C GLY A 21 -64.11 -1.78 24.69
N TYR A 22 -64.63 -1.19 23.68
CA TYR A 22 -63.91 -0.85 22.44
C TYR A 22 -62.56 -0.13 22.65
N GLY A 23 -62.29 0.35 23.86
CA GLY A 23 -61.04 1.01 24.24
C GLY A 23 -59.84 0.05 24.32
N ALA A 24 -60.01 -1.16 24.79
CA ALA A 24 -58.91 -2.13 24.92
C ALA A 24 -58.46 -2.66 23.55
N LEU A 25 -59.41 -2.86 22.62
CA LEU A 25 -59.07 -3.25 21.25
C LEU A 25 -58.33 -2.13 20.48
N ARG A 26 -58.71 -0.88 20.68
CA ARG A 26 -58.04 0.28 20.07
C ARG A 26 -56.65 0.46 20.62
N ALA A 27 -56.41 0.28 21.93
CA ALA A 27 -55.09 0.37 22.54
C ALA A 27 -54.16 -0.76 22.05
N ALA A 28 -54.67 -1.99 21.89
CA ALA A 28 -53.92 -3.11 21.35
C ALA A 28 -53.55 -2.90 19.87
N CYS A 29 -54.49 -2.41 19.06
CA CYS A 29 -54.19 -2.07 17.64
C CYS A 29 -53.20 -0.93 17.48
N ILE A 30 -53.23 0.09 18.33
CA ILE A 30 -52.26 1.18 18.31
C ILE A 30 -50.87 0.69 18.75
N ALA A 31 -50.79 -0.19 19.76
CA ALA A 31 -49.54 -0.79 20.20
C ALA A 31 -48.91 -1.70 19.11
N VAL A 32 -49.73 -2.50 18.41
CA VAL A 32 -49.25 -3.30 17.28
C VAL A 32 -48.82 -2.48 16.11
N LEU A 33 -49.53 -1.41 15.75
CA LEU A 33 -49.12 -0.47 14.69
C LEU A 33 -47.85 0.31 15.05
N ALA A 34 -47.70 0.69 16.32
CA ALA A 34 -46.47 1.34 16.78
C ALA A 34 -45.29 0.36 16.77
N ALA A 35 -45.48 -0.89 17.15
CA ALA A 35 -44.47 -1.94 17.10
C ALA A 35 -44.11 -2.30 15.65
N LEU A 36 -45.08 -2.34 14.73
CA LEU A 36 -44.82 -2.50 13.28
C LEU A 36 -44.08 -1.32 12.70
N ALA A 37 -44.40 -0.08 13.08
CA ALA A 37 -43.73 1.13 12.64
C ALA A 37 -42.27 1.18 13.16
N VAL A 38 -42.00 0.73 14.37
CA VAL A 38 -40.65 0.58 14.95
C VAL A 38 -39.89 -0.55 14.24
N LEU A 39 -40.53 -1.67 13.91
CA LEU A 39 -39.93 -2.75 13.11
C LEU A 39 -39.67 -2.33 11.65
N LEU A 40 -40.55 -1.55 11.02
CA LEU A 40 -40.28 -0.97 9.69
C LEU A 40 -39.20 0.13 9.74
N ALA A 41 -39.14 0.95 10.78
CA ALA A 41 -38.05 1.93 10.98
C ALA A 41 -36.69 1.26 11.31
N ALA A 42 -36.72 0.09 11.97
CA ALA A 42 -35.51 -0.71 12.22
C ALA A 42 -35.01 -1.44 10.96
N SER A 43 -35.89 -1.76 9.99
CA SER A 43 -35.50 -2.38 8.73
C SER A 43 -35.01 -1.37 7.68
N THR A 44 -35.15 -0.07 7.92
CA THR A 44 -34.41 1.01 7.23
C THR A 44 -33.10 1.35 7.95
N ALA A 45 -32.53 0.43 8.78
CA ALA A 45 -31.12 0.49 9.10
C ALA A 45 -30.40 0.42 7.75
N SER A 46 -30.14 1.61 7.23
CA SER A 46 -29.44 1.93 6.01
C SER A 46 -28.31 0.90 5.85
N ALA A 47 -28.40 0.04 4.87
CA ALA A 47 -27.19 -0.41 4.20
C ALA A 47 -26.49 0.90 3.87
N ALA A 48 -25.44 1.26 4.63
CA ALA A 48 -24.63 2.44 4.33
C ALA A 48 -24.26 2.27 2.86
N GLU A 49 -24.82 3.10 2.00
CA GLU A 49 -24.50 3.09 0.58
C GLU A 49 -23.00 3.15 0.51
N THR A 50 -22.40 2.08 0.06
CA THR A 50 -20.96 2.00 -0.11
C THR A 50 -20.60 2.99 -1.20
N GLN A 51 -20.10 4.15 -0.79
CA GLN A 51 -19.79 5.23 -1.71
C GLN A 51 -18.39 5.01 -2.29
N ALA A 52 -18.29 5.08 -3.61
CA ALA A 52 -17.01 5.09 -4.30
C ALA A 52 -16.21 6.33 -3.88
N ARG A 53 -14.99 6.14 -3.40
CA ARG A 53 -14.09 7.17 -2.89
C ARG A 53 -12.84 7.31 -3.75
N HIS A 54 -12.25 8.51 -3.81
CA HIS A 54 -11.00 8.79 -4.53
C HIS A 54 -9.76 8.16 -3.91
N ALA A 55 -9.87 7.65 -2.68
CA ALA A 55 -8.75 7.11 -1.90
C ALA A 55 -9.22 6.05 -0.89
N ILE A 56 -8.29 5.24 -0.41
CA ILE A 56 -8.50 4.27 0.67
C ILE A 56 -7.34 4.32 1.65
N ALA A 57 -7.66 4.45 2.95
CA ALA A 57 -6.70 4.35 4.05
C ALA A 57 -6.85 3.01 4.77
N MET A 58 -5.76 2.45 5.29
CA MET A 58 -5.82 1.27 6.16
C MET A 58 -6.54 1.60 7.48
N HIS A 59 -6.26 2.79 8.03
CA HIS A 59 -6.82 3.30 9.26
C HIS A 59 -7.27 4.75 9.06
N GLY A 60 -8.35 5.15 9.71
CA GLY A 60 -8.88 6.50 9.60
C GLY A 60 -9.39 6.86 8.20
N GLU A 61 -9.32 8.14 7.88
CA GLU A 61 -9.72 8.70 6.59
C GLU A 61 -8.50 9.25 5.85
N PRO A 62 -8.49 9.26 4.50
CA PRO A 62 -7.45 9.91 3.72
C PRO A 62 -7.31 11.39 4.08
N ALA A 63 -6.08 11.90 4.24
CA ALA A 63 -5.83 13.29 4.62
C ALA A 63 -6.11 14.27 3.48
N LEU A 64 -5.92 13.86 2.23
CA LEU A 64 -6.18 14.74 1.08
C LEU A 64 -7.63 14.60 0.61
N PRO A 65 -8.32 15.74 0.34
CA PRO A 65 -9.70 15.74 -0.14
C PRO A 65 -9.78 15.23 -1.59
N GLU A 66 -10.98 14.87 -2.06
CA GLU A 66 -11.21 14.35 -3.41
C GLU A 66 -10.68 15.27 -4.54
N ASN A 67 -10.73 16.57 -4.30
CA ASN A 67 -10.31 17.60 -5.27
C ASN A 67 -8.89 18.13 -5.03
N PHE A 68 -8.01 17.38 -4.33
CA PHE A 68 -6.63 17.82 -4.15
C PHE A 68 -5.93 18.05 -5.49
N ALA A 69 -5.07 19.07 -5.55
CA ALA A 69 -4.45 19.50 -6.80
C ALA A 69 -3.21 18.66 -7.15
N HIS A 70 -2.40 18.31 -6.15
CA HIS A 70 -1.19 17.50 -6.25
C HIS A 70 -0.77 17.04 -4.85
N PHE A 71 0.13 16.08 -4.74
CA PHE A 71 0.72 15.73 -3.45
C PHE A 71 1.51 16.91 -2.86
N PRO A 72 1.48 17.13 -1.53
CA PRO A 72 2.14 18.27 -0.89
C PRO A 72 3.66 18.34 -1.12
N TYR A 73 4.31 17.19 -1.29
CA TYR A 73 5.75 17.03 -1.55
C TYR A 73 6.14 17.11 -3.03
N ALA A 74 5.17 17.33 -3.93
CA ALA A 74 5.40 17.46 -5.36
C ALA A 74 5.29 18.94 -5.78
N ASP A 75 6.21 19.41 -6.64
CA ASP A 75 6.19 20.75 -7.21
C ASP A 75 5.67 20.71 -8.67
N PRO A 76 4.42 21.13 -8.92
CA PRO A 76 3.88 21.22 -10.28
C PRO A 76 4.63 22.20 -11.18
N GLY A 77 5.34 23.17 -10.58
CA GLY A 77 6.17 24.15 -11.29
C GLY A 77 7.56 23.64 -11.64
N ALA A 78 7.94 22.43 -11.20
CA ALA A 78 9.25 21.87 -11.48
C ALA A 78 9.51 21.78 -13.00
N PRO A 79 10.70 22.20 -13.48
CA PRO A 79 11.02 22.21 -14.90
C PRO A 79 10.98 20.78 -15.48
N LYS A 80 10.44 20.67 -16.68
CA LYS A 80 10.40 19.42 -17.44
C LYS A 80 11.57 19.40 -18.43
N GLY A 81 12.25 18.25 -18.52
CA GLY A 81 13.34 18.06 -19.47
C GLY A 81 14.59 17.43 -18.87
N GLY A 82 15.61 17.26 -19.68
CA GLY A 82 16.90 16.73 -19.26
C GLY A 82 16.93 15.25 -18.96
N ARG A 83 18.04 14.81 -18.35
CA ARG A 83 18.29 13.41 -18.00
C ARG A 83 18.66 13.29 -16.53
N LEU A 84 18.13 12.26 -15.88
CA LEU A 84 18.58 11.79 -14.57
C LEU A 84 19.34 10.47 -14.75
N THR A 85 20.55 10.37 -14.21
CA THR A 85 21.32 9.13 -14.13
C THR A 85 21.39 8.67 -12.68
N VAL A 86 21.01 7.42 -12.42
CA VAL A 86 20.98 6.79 -11.09
C VAL A 86 21.93 5.59 -11.08
N GLY A 87 22.88 5.58 -10.13
CA GLY A 87 23.72 4.42 -9.88
C GLY A 87 22.97 3.37 -9.06
N LEU A 88 23.17 2.10 -9.38
CA LEU A 88 22.63 0.97 -8.65
C LEU A 88 23.72 -0.08 -8.38
N LEU A 89 23.68 -0.72 -7.20
CA LEU A 89 24.55 -1.86 -6.90
C LEU A 89 23.90 -3.15 -7.42
N GLY A 90 24.73 -4.01 -8.03
CA GLY A 90 24.31 -5.32 -8.52
C GLY A 90 24.33 -5.42 -10.04
N THR A 91 23.42 -6.19 -10.60
CA THR A 91 23.27 -6.48 -12.03
C THR A 91 21.83 -6.87 -12.32
N PHE A 92 21.49 -7.10 -13.59
CA PHE A 92 20.20 -7.66 -13.99
C PHE A 92 20.36 -8.54 -15.24
N ASP A 93 19.45 -9.50 -15.39
CA ASP A 93 19.32 -10.37 -16.56
C ASP A 93 17.86 -10.53 -17.01
N SER A 94 16.95 -9.77 -16.39
CA SER A 94 15.52 -9.78 -16.69
C SER A 94 14.91 -8.38 -16.55
N LEU A 95 13.94 -8.06 -17.40
CA LEU A 95 13.10 -6.87 -17.30
C LEU A 95 11.74 -7.16 -16.63
N ASN A 96 11.50 -8.39 -16.18
CA ASN A 96 10.29 -8.76 -15.47
C ASN A 96 10.51 -8.78 -13.94
N PRO A 97 10.13 -7.74 -13.18
CA PRO A 97 10.31 -7.71 -11.73
C PRO A 97 9.22 -8.47 -10.96
N LEU A 98 8.25 -9.07 -11.64
CA LEU A 98 7.06 -9.67 -11.04
C LEU A 98 7.21 -11.17 -10.77
N VAL A 99 8.26 -11.80 -11.29
CA VAL A 99 8.54 -13.24 -11.15
C VAL A 99 9.81 -13.48 -10.34
N VAL A 100 10.04 -14.75 -9.96
CA VAL A 100 11.21 -15.13 -9.15
C VAL A 100 12.44 -15.39 -10.00
N LYS A 101 12.26 -15.92 -11.22
CA LYS A 101 13.34 -16.34 -12.10
C LYS A 101 14.17 -15.16 -12.60
N GLY A 102 15.48 -15.28 -12.51
CA GLY A 102 16.43 -14.24 -12.91
C GLY A 102 16.65 -13.14 -11.87
N VAL A 103 17.48 -12.19 -12.24
CA VAL A 103 17.77 -10.96 -11.46
C VAL A 103 17.10 -9.78 -12.17
N PRO A 104 15.94 -9.33 -11.71
CA PRO A 104 15.19 -8.31 -12.41
C PRO A 104 15.77 -6.90 -12.23
N ALA A 105 15.62 -6.06 -13.25
CA ALA A 105 15.81 -4.65 -13.14
C ALA A 105 14.67 -4.03 -12.27
N GLN A 106 14.88 -3.97 -10.95
CA GLN A 106 13.87 -3.52 -9.97
C GLN A 106 13.37 -2.10 -10.18
N SER A 107 14.20 -1.24 -10.76
CA SER A 107 13.90 0.16 -11.06
C SER A 107 12.73 0.37 -12.04
N LEU A 108 12.26 -0.68 -12.72
CA LEU A 108 11.16 -0.55 -13.70
C LEU A 108 9.78 -0.35 -13.06
N ARG A 109 9.59 -0.85 -11.82
CA ARG A 109 8.33 -0.63 -11.10
C ARG A 109 8.18 0.84 -10.72
N GLY A 110 7.00 1.40 -10.95
CA GLY A 110 6.70 2.80 -10.66
C GLY A 110 7.08 3.76 -11.79
N TYR A 111 8.03 3.42 -12.66
CA TYR A 111 8.33 4.20 -13.86
C TYR A 111 7.60 3.69 -15.09
N VAL A 112 7.58 2.38 -15.27
CA VAL A 112 7.03 1.71 -16.47
C VAL A 112 5.67 1.08 -16.18
N MET A 113 5.52 0.44 -15.01
CA MET A 113 4.30 -0.26 -14.60
C MET A 113 3.54 0.55 -13.57
N GLU A 114 2.24 0.71 -13.76
CA GLU A 114 1.36 1.33 -12.79
C GLU A 114 0.48 0.29 -12.09
N SER A 115 -0.02 0.70 -10.94
CA SER A 115 -1.01 -0.02 -10.14
C SER A 115 -2.37 0.66 -10.22
N LEU A 116 -3.39 0.02 -9.65
CA LEU A 116 -4.74 0.59 -9.60
C LEU A 116 -4.77 1.91 -8.83
N LEU A 117 -4.01 2.01 -7.74
CA LEU A 117 -3.92 3.19 -6.88
C LEU A 117 -2.46 3.60 -6.67
N ALA A 118 -2.22 4.88 -6.38
CA ALA A 118 -0.92 5.46 -6.06
C ALA A 118 -0.74 5.65 -4.56
N ARG A 119 0.50 5.53 -4.06
CA ARG A 119 0.85 5.76 -2.65
C ARG A 119 0.95 7.26 -2.33
N GLY A 120 0.34 7.68 -1.22
CA GLY A 120 0.71 8.93 -0.55
C GLY A 120 1.95 8.69 0.31
N TYR A 121 3.09 9.33 -0.01
CA TYR A 121 4.33 9.08 0.73
C TYR A 121 4.39 9.78 2.07
N ASP A 122 3.66 10.90 2.25
CA ASP A 122 3.51 11.59 3.55
C ASP A 122 2.43 10.94 4.42
N GLU A 123 1.71 9.97 3.88
CA GLU A 123 0.58 9.34 4.50
C GLU A 123 0.69 7.80 4.33
N PRO A 124 1.53 7.16 5.16
CA PRO A 124 1.72 5.72 5.12
C PRO A 124 0.38 4.99 5.22
N PHE A 125 0.22 3.91 4.49
CA PHE A 125 -1.01 3.10 4.47
C PHE A 125 -2.24 3.79 3.86
N THR A 126 -2.05 4.86 3.06
CA THR A 126 -3.11 5.48 2.28
C THR A 126 -2.77 5.46 0.79
N LEU A 127 -3.77 5.13 -0.02
CA LEU A 127 -3.66 5.06 -1.49
C LEU A 127 -4.71 5.94 -2.13
N TYR A 128 -4.32 6.61 -3.21
CA TYR A 128 -5.13 7.54 -3.99
C TYR A 128 -5.34 7.03 -5.42
N GLY A 129 -6.40 7.46 -6.06
CA GLY A 129 -6.75 7.01 -7.41
C GLY A 129 -5.65 7.24 -8.44
N LEU A 130 -5.34 6.19 -9.24
CA LEU A 130 -4.42 6.20 -10.36
C LEU A 130 -5.10 5.54 -11.57
N LEU A 131 -4.78 4.28 -11.94
CA LEU A 131 -5.53 3.57 -12.99
C LEU A 131 -7.02 3.41 -12.63
N ALA A 132 -7.33 3.23 -11.35
CA ALA A 132 -8.68 3.36 -10.82
C ALA A 132 -8.88 4.79 -10.30
N ARG A 133 -9.90 5.47 -10.80
CA ARG A 133 -10.29 6.81 -10.33
C ARG A 133 -10.94 6.79 -8.95
N SER A 134 -11.56 5.65 -8.60
CA SER A 134 -12.22 5.47 -7.30
C SER A 134 -12.18 4.02 -6.86
N VAL A 135 -12.32 3.85 -5.55
CA VAL A 135 -12.37 2.56 -4.86
C VAL A 135 -13.58 2.54 -3.93
N GLU A 136 -14.22 1.39 -3.82
CA GLU A 136 -15.38 1.14 -2.98
C GLU A 136 -15.18 -0.13 -2.18
N THR A 137 -15.56 -0.12 -0.90
CA THR A 137 -15.56 -1.29 -0.03
C THR A 137 -16.61 -1.12 1.07
N ASP A 138 -17.12 -2.20 1.63
CA ASP A 138 -17.96 -2.14 2.80
C ASP A 138 -17.16 -1.92 4.10
N ALA A 139 -17.87 -1.67 5.20
CA ALA A 139 -17.24 -1.46 6.51
C ALA A 139 -16.45 -2.68 7.01
N ALA A 140 -16.88 -3.88 6.63
CA ALA A 140 -16.23 -5.14 6.96
C ALA A 140 -15.08 -5.48 5.99
N ARG A 141 -14.90 -4.71 4.92
CA ARG A 141 -13.92 -5.01 3.85
C ARG A 141 -14.05 -6.44 3.33
N SER A 142 -15.28 -6.91 3.16
CA SER A 142 -15.57 -8.23 2.59
C SER A 142 -15.32 -8.27 1.08
N TYR A 143 -15.27 -7.11 0.44
CA TYR A 143 -14.94 -6.93 -0.96
C TYR A 143 -14.24 -5.59 -1.19
N VAL A 144 -13.66 -5.42 -2.37
CA VAL A 144 -13.20 -4.14 -2.89
C VAL A 144 -13.54 -4.05 -4.37
N THR A 145 -14.07 -2.89 -4.78
CA THR A 145 -14.35 -2.56 -6.19
C THR A 145 -13.48 -1.39 -6.61
N PHE A 146 -12.78 -1.53 -7.73
CA PHE A 146 -11.99 -0.48 -8.36
C PHE A 146 -12.69 -0.02 -9.64
N ASN A 147 -12.96 1.27 -9.78
CA ASN A 147 -13.56 1.85 -10.98
C ASN A 147 -12.47 2.53 -11.81
N LEU A 148 -12.14 1.97 -12.95
CA LEU A 148 -11.05 2.42 -13.81
C LEU A 148 -11.34 3.79 -14.42
N ASP A 149 -10.30 4.63 -14.55
CA ASP A 149 -10.36 5.88 -15.30
C ASP A 149 -10.55 5.57 -16.80
N GLU A 150 -11.49 6.24 -17.44
CA GLU A 150 -11.80 6.03 -18.85
C GLU A 150 -10.67 6.43 -19.80
N ARG A 151 -9.78 7.32 -19.33
CA ARG A 151 -8.59 7.78 -20.05
C ARG A 151 -7.43 6.81 -19.97
N ALA A 152 -7.44 5.85 -19.02
CA ALA A 152 -6.33 4.94 -18.79
C ALA A 152 -5.95 4.15 -20.05
N ARG A 153 -4.67 4.22 -20.43
CA ARG A 153 -4.10 3.60 -21.63
C ARG A 153 -2.76 2.98 -21.33
N PHE A 154 -2.46 1.90 -22.03
CA PHE A 154 -1.11 1.38 -22.15
C PHE A 154 -0.25 2.23 -23.09
N SER A 155 1.05 2.00 -23.10
CA SER A 155 2.03 2.75 -23.89
C SER A 155 1.88 2.57 -25.41
N ASP A 156 1.21 1.51 -25.83
CA ASP A 156 0.83 1.26 -27.22
C ASP A 156 -0.49 1.93 -27.64
N GLY A 157 -1.14 2.66 -26.72
CA GLY A 157 -2.40 3.37 -26.93
C GLY A 157 -3.65 2.55 -26.65
N THR A 158 -3.55 1.24 -26.38
CA THR A 158 -4.71 0.42 -26.05
C THR A 158 -5.34 0.81 -24.71
N PRO A 159 -6.68 0.80 -24.57
CA PRO A 159 -7.33 1.10 -23.29
C PRO A 159 -6.99 0.06 -22.22
N VAL A 160 -6.82 0.52 -20.98
CA VAL A 160 -6.81 -0.37 -19.81
C VAL A 160 -8.25 -0.77 -19.50
N THR A 161 -8.51 -2.08 -19.38
CA THR A 161 -9.86 -2.64 -19.20
C THR A 161 -9.99 -3.43 -17.91
N PRO A 162 -11.22 -3.68 -17.42
CA PRO A 162 -11.46 -4.60 -16.31
C PRO A 162 -10.90 -5.99 -16.56
N GLU A 163 -10.91 -6.45 -17.79
CA GLU A 163 -10.38 -7.75 -18.22
C GLU A 163 -8.84 -7.82 -18.03
N ASP A 164 -8.12 -6.70 -18.24
CA ASP A 164 -6.68 -6.62 -17.95
C ASP A 164 -6.39 -6.71 -16.45
N VAL A 165 -7.22 -6.11 -15.63
CA VAL A 165 -7.08 -6.16 -14.17
C VAL A 165 -7.32 -7.57 -13.64
N ILE A 166 -8.40 -8.25 -14.10
CA ILE A 166 -8.69 -9.64 -13.72
C ILE A 166 -7.59 -10.57 -14.20
N PHE A 167 -7.12 -10.40 -15.44
CA PHE A 167 -6.00 -11.15 -16.00
C PHE A 167 -4.73 -10.97 -15.15
N SER A 168 -4.40 -9.73 -14.76
CA SER A 168 -3.23 -9.43 -13.93
C SER A 168 -3.30 -10.12 -12.58
N TRP A 169 -4.46 -10.06 -11.93
CA TRP A 169 -4.68 -10.76 -10.66
C TRP A 169 -4.49 -12.28 -10.81
N GLN A 170 -5.09 -12.91 -11.81
CA GLN A 170 -4.95 -14.34 -12.07
C GLN A 170 -3.50 -14.72 -12.33
N LEU A 171 -2.83 -14.00 -13.22
CA LEU A 171 -1.45 -14.27 -13.61
C LEU A 171 -0.48 -14.12 -12.42
N LEU A 172 -0.62 -13.07 -11.62
CA LEU A 172 0.24 -12.83 -10.46
C LEU A 172 -0.07 -13.77 -9.29
N ARG A 173 -1.33 -14.18 -9.11
CA ARG A 173 -1.72 -15.20 -8.15
C ARG A 173 -1.10 -16.55 -8.49
N ASP A 174 -1.08 -16.93 -9.75
CA ASP A 174 -0.67 -18.27 -10.19
C ASP A 174 0.84 -18.34 -10.46
N LYS A 175 1.41 -17.31 -11.07
CA LYS A 175 2.78 -17.28 -11.61
C LYS A 175 3.67 -16.18 -11.04
N GLY A 176 3.13 -15.28 -10.24
CA GLY A 176 3.88 -14.18 -9.62
C GLY A 176 4.81 -14.63 -8.49
N ARG A 177 5.52 -13.67 -7.91
CA ARG A 177 6.37 -13.89 -6.72
C ARG A 177 5.55 -14.46 -5.56
N PRO A 178 6.17 -15.17 -4.59
CA PRO A 178 5.46 -15.83 -3.48
C PRO A 178 4.54 -14.89 -2.68
N ASN A 179 4.93 -13.64 -2.48
CA ASN A 179 4.08 -12.65 -1.81
C ASN A 179 2.78 -12.37 -2.59
N TYR A 180 2.83 -12.25 -3.93
CA TYR A 180 1.62 -12.09 -4.74
C TYR A 180 0.73 -13.32 -4.65
N ARG A 181 1.31 -14.52 -4.77
CA ARG A 181 0.56 -15.79 -4.63
C ARG A 181 -0.16 -15.87 -3.30
N THR A 182 0.53 -15.52 -2.20
CA THR A 182 -0.03 -15.55 -0.85
C THR A 182 -1.18 -14.56 -0.66
N TYR A 183 -0.99 -13.31 -1.07
CA TYR A 183 -2.04 -12.30 -0.86
C TYR A 183 -3.20 -12.45 -1.84
N TYR A 184 -2.91 -12.70 -3.11
CA TYR A 184 -3.96 -12.77 -4.14
C TYR A 184 -4.79 -14.06 -4.08
N SER A 185 -4.30 -15.13 -3.42
CA SER A 185 -5.11 -16.32 -3.12
C SER A 185 -6.21 -16.08 -2.10
N LYS A 186 -6.16 -14.99 -1.35
CA LYS A 186 -7.24 -14.56 -0.44
C LYS A 186 -8.44 -13.93 -1.15
N VAL A 187 -8.37 -13.74 -2.46
CA VAL A 187 -9.50 -13.32 -3.30
C VAL A 187 -10.26 -14.55 -3.74
N THR A 188 -11.54 -14.65 -3.39
CA THR A 188 -12.40 -15.79 -3.72
C THR A 188 -13.06 -15.65 -5.10
N LYS A 189 -13.32 -14.41 -5.51
CA LYS A 189 -13.95 -14.09 -6.80
C LYS A 189 -13.44 -12.75 -7.30
N ALA A 190 -13.21 -12.65 -8.60
CA ALA A 190 -12.95 -11.41 -9.30
C ALA A 190 -13.91 -11.32 -10.49
N GLU A 191 -14.62 -10.22 -10.61
CA GLU A 191 -15.60 -10.02 -11.66
C GLU A 191 -15.65 -8.57 -12.14
N LYS A 192 -16.06 -8.40 -13.41
CA LYS A 192 -16.37 -7.10 -13.97
C LYS A 192 -17.71 -6.60 -13.45
N VAL A 193 -17.77 -5.34 -13.06
CA VAL A 193 -18.98 -4.64 -12.61
C VAL A 193 -19.18 -3.40 -13.46
N GLY A 194 -20.29 -3.35 -14.20
CA GLY A 194 -20.51 -2.29 -15.19
C GLY A 194 -19.44 -2.30 -16.29
N GLU A 195 -19.19 -1.14 -16.89
CA GLU A 195 -18.24 -1.04 -18.02
C GLU A 195 -16.78 -0.95 -17.55
N ARG A 196 -16.52 -0.33 -16.40
CA ARG A 196 -15.18 0.06 -15.95
C ARG A 196 -14.81 -0.47 -14.55
N GLY A 197 -15.74 -1.14 -13.87
CA GLY A 197 -15.54 -1.65 -12.51
C GLY A 197 -14.93 -3.06 -12.50
N VAL A 198 -14.09 -3.32 -11.50
CA VAL A 198 -13.61 -4.66 -11.14
C VAL A 198 -13.83 -4.86 -9.64
N ARG A 199 -14.58 -5.89 -9.29
CA ARG A 199 -14.84 -6.28 -7.92
C ARG A 199 -14.05 -7.53 -7.55
N PHE A 200 -13.44 -7.49 -6.38
CA PHE A 200 -12.78 -8.61 -5.74
C PHE A 200 -13.50 -8.93 -4.43
N ASP A 201 -14.06 -10.13 -4.33
CA ASP A 201 -14.61 -10.66 -3.07
C ASP A 201 -13.49 -11.32 -2.27
N LEU A 202 -13.38 -11.00 -0.97
CA LEU A 202 -12.27 -11.40 -0.12
C LEU A 202 -12.67 -12.59 0.76
N SER A 203 -11.73 -13.53 1.02
CA SER A 203 -11.98 -14.72 1.83
C SER A 203 -12.16 -14.41 3.31
N GLU A 204 -11.60 -13.31 3.78
CA GLU A 204 -11.63 -12.90 5.18
C GLU A 204 -12.15 -11.47 5.27
N ALA A 205 -13.19 -11.26 6.05
CA ALA A 205 -13.66 -9.93 6.41
C ALA A 205 -12.70 -9.29 7.43
N ASN A 206 -12.68 -7.95 7.45
CA ASN A 206 -11.85 -7.12 8.34
C ASN A 206 -10.33 -7.16 8.08
N ASP A 207 -9.86 -7.77 6.98
CA ASP A 207 -8.49 -7.61 6.52
C ASP A 207 -8.34 -6.21 5.92
N ARG A 208 -7.77 -5.29 6.71
CA ARG A 208 -7.60 -3.89 6.29
C ARG A 208 -6.46 -3.68 5.31
N GLU A 209 -5.57 -4.65 5.17
CA GLU A 209 -4.40 -4.58 4.33
C GLU A 209 -4.67 -5.07 2.91
N LEU A 210 -5.45 -6.13 2.75
CA LEU A 210 -5.67 -6.77 1.45
C LEU A 210 -6.26 -5.85 0.37
N PRO A 211 -7.25 -4.97 0.64
CA PRO A 211 -7.71 -3.99 -0.35
C PRO A 211 -6.61 -3.04 -0.83
N LEU A 212 -5.68 -2.64 0.06
CA LEU A 212 -4.55 -1.79 -0.32
C LEU A 212 -3.52 -2.57 -1.13
N ILE A 213 -3.26 -3.82 -0.78
CA ILE A 213 -2.37 -4.71 -1.56
C ILE A 213 -2.91 -4.91 -2.98
N LEU A 214 -4.22 -5.12 -3.13
CA LEU A 214 -4.87 -5.17 -4.45
C LEU A 214 -4.78 -3.82 -5.17
N GLY A 215 -4.97 -2.71 -4.45
CA GLY A 215 -4.77 -1.37 -5.00
C GLY A 215 -3.36 -1.11 -5.55
N LEU A 216 -2.34 -1.78 -5.00
CA LEU A 216 -0.94 -1.71 -5.45
C LEU A 216 -0.56 -2.79 -6.47
N MET A 217 -1.52 -3.57 -6.95
CA MET A 217 -1.29 -4.58 -7.97
C MET A 217 -0.94 -3.92 -9.31
N ALA A 218 0.17 -4.34 -9.92
CA ALA A 218 0.52 -3.92 -11.27
C ALA A 218 -0.54 -4.43 -12.27
N VAL A 219 -1.03 -3.54 -13.13
CA VAL A 219 -1.97 -3.90 -14.19
C VAL A 219 -1.20 -4.17 -15.48
N LEU A 220 -1.42 -5.34 -16.05
CA LEU A 220 -0.68 -5.89 -17.16
C LEU A 220 -1.57 -5.99 -18.40
N PRO A 221 -1.05 -5.66 -19.60
CA PRO A 221 -1.81 -5.75 -20.85
C PRO A 221 -2.05 -7.20 -21.27
N ARG A 222 -3.27 -7.68 -21.17
CA ARG A 222 -3.64 -9.05 -21.55
C ARG A 222 -3.26 -9.38 -23.00
N HIS A 223 -3.37 -8.40 -23.90
CA HIS A 223 -3.07 -8.58 -25.32
C HIS A 223 -1.57 -8.72 -25.65
N ALA A 224 -0.68 -8.29 -24.75
CA ALA A 224 0.77 -8.26 -24.99
C ALA A 224 1.56 -9.23 -24.09
N ILE A 225 0.90 -10.01 -23.24
CA ILE A 225 1.55 -10.96 -22.35
C ILE A 225 1.06 -12.38 -22.67
N ASP A 226 2.02 -13.25 -22.94
CA ASP A 226 1.80 -14.70 -23.02
C ASP A 226 1.92 -15.31 -21.61
N PRO A 227 0.81 -15.85 -21.05
CA PRO A 227 0.85 -16.49 -19.74
C PRO A 227 1.82 -17.67 -19.64
N ASP A 228 2.03 -18.41 -20.72
CA ASP A 228 2.85 -19.62 -20.70
C ASP A 228 4.33 -19.33 -20.52
N THR A 229 4.80 -18.19 -21.02
CA THR A 229 6.19 -17.74 -20.93
C THR A 229 6.42 -16.67 -19.85
N PHE A 230 5.39 -16.27 -19.10
CA PHE A 230 5.46 -15.15 -18.15
C PHE A 230 6.51 -15.34 -17.04
N GLU A 231 6.75 -16.57 -16.59
CA GLU A 231 7.74 -16.89 -15.56
C GLU A 231 9.18 -16.91 -16.09
N ASP A 232 9.38 -16.83 -17.39
CA ASP A 232 10.72 -16.83 -17.98
C ASP A 232 11.43 -15.47 -17.83
N THR A 233 12.75 -15.52 -17.80
CA THR A 233 13.55 -14.30 -17.92
C THR A 233 13.33 -13.69 -19.30
N SER A 234 13.08 -12.39 -19.33
CA SER A 234 12.88 -11.66 -20.59
C SER A 234 13.64 -10.34 -20.57
N LEU A 235 14.26 -10.02 -21.67
CA LEU A 235 14.90 -8.73 -21.96
C LEU A 235 14.08 -7.90 -22.98
N THR A 236 12.91 -8.40 -23.36
CA THR A 236 11.97 -7.67 -24.22
C THR A 236 11.29 -6.57 -23.41
N PRO A 237 11.35 -5.29 -23.88
CA PRO A 237 10.63 -4.21 -23.25
C PRO A 237 9.13 -4.49 -23.15
N MET A 238 8.60 -4.34 -21.95
CA MET A 238 7.20 -4.63 -21.65
C MET A 238 6.31 -3.43 -22.03
N VAL A 239 5.19 -3.69 -22.71
CA VAL A 239 4.09 -2.74 -22.82
C VAL A 239 3.46 -2.56 -21.44
N ALA A 240 3.30 -1.33 -20.98
CA ALA A 240 2.71 -1.01 -19.68
C ALA A 240 2.11 0.40 -19.69
N SER A 241 1.47 0.85 -18.62
CA SER A 241 0.71 2.09 -18.59
C SER A 241 1.46 3.30 -18.04
N GLY A 242 2.69 3.12 -17.59
CA GLY A 242 3.44 4.11 -16.83
C GLY A 242 3.98 5.32 -17.62
N PRO A 243 4.50 6.32 -16.89
CA PRO A 243 4.99 7.58 -17.46
C PRO A 243 6.26 7.44 -18.30
N TYR A 244 6.96 6.31 -18.18
CA TYR A 244 8.16 6.03 -18.97
C TYR A 244 8.02 4.71 -19.71
N VAL A 245 8.74 4.61 -20.84
CA VAL A 245 8.94 3.39 -21.62
C VAL A 245 10.42 3.01 -21.64
N ILE A 246 10.72 1.71 -21.74
CA ILE A 246 12.10 1.23 -21.86
C ILE A 246 12.59 1.58 -23.25
N LYS A 247 13.66 2.37 -23.33
CA LYS A 247 14.26 2.84 -24.59
C LYS A 247 15.47 1.99 -24.99
N GLU A 248 16.31 1.64 -24.02
CA GLU A 248 17.60 1.02 -24.27
C GLU A 248 17.99 0.10 -23.12
N VAL A 249 18.54 -1.06 -23.45
CA VAL A 249 18.99 -2.06 -22.48
C VAL A 249 20.38 -2.55 -22.84
N ASP A 250 21.36 -2.34 -21.95
CA ASP A 250 22.66 -3.00 -21.97
C ASP A 250 22.69 -3.98 -20.79
N VAL A 251 22.52 -5.27 -21.09
CA VAL A 251 22.27 -6.31 -20.10
C VAL A 251 23.32 -6.34 -19.00
N GLY A 252 22.88 -6.28 -17.77
CA GLY A 252 23.72 -6.29 -16.58
C GLY A 252 24.48 -4.99 -16.33
N LYS A 253 24.37 -3.99 -17.19
CA LYS A 253 25.10 -2.72 -17.09
C LYS A 253 24.19 -1.50 -16.99
N SER A 254 23.19 -1.37 -17.88
CA SER A 254 22.31 -0.21 -17.82
C SER A 254 20.94 -0.43 -18.43
N VAL A 255 19.96 0.35 -17.92
CA VAL A 255 18.63 0.49 -18.53
C VAL A 255 18.35 1.98 -18.68
N THR A 256 17.94 2.41 -19.88
CA THR A 256 17.52 3.78 -20.15
C THR A 256 16.03 3.82 -20.43
N LEU A 257 15.33 4.65 -19.66
CA LEU A 257 13.91 4.92 -19.85
C LEU A 257 13.74 6.27 -20.56
N ALA A 258 12.76 6.36 -21.45
CA ALA A 258 12.32 7.61 -22.06
C ALA A 258 10.92 7.97 -21.55
N ARG A 259 10.69 9.26 -21.28
CA ARG A 259 9.36 9.74 -20.91
C ARG A 259 8.38 9.48 -22.04
N ASN A 260 7.23 8.89 -21.70
CA ASN A 260 6.17 8.65 -22.67
C ASN A 260 5.48 10.00 -23.00
N PRO A 261 5.58 10.52 -24.23
CA PRO A 261 4.96 11.79 -24.59
C PRO A 261 3.42 11.70 -24.57
N ASN A 262 2.87 10.50 -24.72
CA ASN A 262 1.44 10.22 -24.74
C ASN A 262 0.92 9.63 -23.43
N TYR A 263 1.68 9.83 -22.33
CA TYR A 263 1.26 9.30 -21.02
C TYR A 263 -0.10 9.84 -20.62
N TRP A 264 -1.04 8.93 -20.44
CA TRP A 264 -2.45 9.20 -20.18
C TRP A 264 -2.69 9.93 -18.85
N GLY A 265 -1.92 9.60 -17.82
CA GLY A 265 -2.10 10.04 -16.44
C GLY A 265 -1.34 11.31 -16.05
N ARG A 266 -0.76 12.05 -17.02
CA ARG A 266 0.12 13.22 -16.74
C ARG A 266 -0.53 14.31 -15.87
N ASP A 267 -1.83 14.50 -16.02
CA ASP A 267 -2.58 15.57 -15.38
C ASP A 267 -3.35 15.12 -14.14
N LEU A 268 -3.21 13.84 -13.76
CA LEU A 268 -3.79 13.34 -12.53
C LEU A 268 -3.15 14.02 -11.31
N PRO A 269 -3.91 14.34 -10.24
CA PRO A 269 -3.37 14.93 -9.03
C PRO A 269 -2.18 14.17 -8.44
N VAL A 270 -2.21 12.85 -8.48
CA VAL A 270 -1.14 11.97 -8.00
C VAL A 270 0.15 12.03 -8.83
N ASN A 271 0.10 12.60 -10.03
CA ASN A 271 1.23 12.68 -10.97
C ASN A 271 1.73 14.11 -11.22
N ARG A 272 0.95 15.13 -10.83
CA ARG A 272 1.38 16.52 -11.00
C ARG A 272 2.62 16.82 -10.17
N GLY A 273 3.64 17.37 -10.82
CA GLY A 273 4.94 17.66 -10.21
C GLY A 273 5.93 16.51 -10.30
N PHE A 274 5.51 15.34 -10.78
CA PHE A 274 6.37 14.19 -11.03
C PHE A 274 6.79 14.04 -12.50
N TRP A 275 7.62 13.04 -12.78
CA TRP A 275 8.02 12.60 -14.12
C TRP A 275 8.64 13.74 -14.95
N ASN A 276 9.58 14.48 -14.31
CA ASN A 276 10.09 15.72 -14.85
C ASN A 276 11.18 15.51 -15.93
N PHE A 277 11.97 14.44 -15.85
CA PHE A 277 13.07 14.19 -16.77
C PHE A 277 12.58 13.56 -18.09
N ASP A 278 13.20 13.93 -19.21
CA ASP A 278 12.94 13.32 -20.52
C ASP A 278 13.46 11.89 -20.58
N SER A 279 14.55 11.61 -19.84
CA SER A 279 15.07 10.26 -19.71
C SER A 279 15.59 9.99 -18.29
N VAL A 280 15.44 8.74 -17.86
CA VAL A 280 16.03 8.23 -16.62
C VAL A 280 16.93 7.05 -16.98
N ARG A 281 18.20 7.11 -16.63
CA ARG A 281 19.16 6.05 -16.86
C ARG A 281 19.58 5.43 -15.54
N PHE A 282 19.57 4.10 -15.47
CA PHE A 282 20.06 3.30 -14.35
C PHE A 282 21.35 2.61 -14.77
N ASP A 283 22.48 2.95 -14.12
CA ASP A 283 23.79 2.33 -14.34
C ASP A 283 24.10 1.37 -13.20
N TYR A 284 24.41 0.13 -13.51
CA TYR A 284 24.67 -0.94 -12.54
C TYR A 284 26.18 -1.10 -12.28
N TYR A 285 26.55 -1.12 -11.00
CA TYR A 285 27.91 -1.30 -10.53
C TYR A 285 28.01 -2.58 -9.70
N ARG A 286 29.01 -3.41 -9.95
CA ARG A 286 29.13 -4.73 -9.28
C ARG A 286 29.52 -4.63 -7.82
N ASP A 287 30.33 -3.64 -7.45
CA ASP A 287 30.80 -3.47 -6.09
C ASP A 287 30.65 -2.03 -5.57
N ALA A 288 30.60 -1.88 -4.24
CA ALA A 288 30.34 -0.62 -3.59
C ALA A 288 31.46 0.41 -3.74
N ASN A 289 32.70 -0.02 -4.00
CA ASN A 289 33.81 0.90 -4.18
C ASN A 289 33.77 1.51 -5.59
N ALA A 290 33.57 0.67 -6.62
CA ALA A 290 33.38 1.12 -7.99
C ALA A 290 32.17 2.07 -8.10
N TYR A 291 31.07 1.74 -7.41
CA TYR A 291 29.87 2.57 -7.32
C TYR A 291 30.20 3.95 -6.71
N PHE A 292 30.88 3.99 -5.55
CA PHE A 292 31.19 5.25 -4.88
C PHE A 292 32.21 6.09 -5.67
N GLU A 293 33.21 5.46 -6.31
CA GLU A 293 34.17 6.17 -7.18
C GLU A 293 33.50 6.73 -8.44
N ALA A 294 32.51 6.04 -8.99
CA ALA A 294 31.72 6.55 -10.10
C ALA A 294 30.91 7.79 -9.68
N PHE A 295 30.31 7.77 -8.48
CA PHE A 295 29.62 8.94 -7.91
C PHE A 295 30.59 10.12 -7.74
N ARG A 296 31.74 9.90 -7.14
CA ARG A 296 32.78 10.95 -6.97
C ARG A 296 33.22 11.59 -8.27
N LYS A 297 33.18 10.82 -9.36
CA LYS A 297 33.49 11.30 -10.74
C LYS A 297 32.30 11.97 -11.43
N GLY A 298 31.12 11.99 -10.80
CA GLY A 298 29.92 12.58 -11.38
C GLY A 298 29.32 11.76 -12.53
N LEU A 299 29.49 10.44 -12.51
CA LEU A 299 28.92 9.56 -13.54
C LEU A 299 27.42 9.31 -13.35
N PHE A 300 26.89 9.60 -12.16
CA PHE A 300 25.46 9.62 -11.89
C PHE A 300 25.11 10.72 -10.87
N ASP A 301 23.84 11.12 -10.86
CA ASP A 301 23.41 12.40 -10.28
C ASP A 301 22.95 12.29 -8.82
N PHE A 302 22.53 11.10 -8.37
CA PHE A 302 21.91 10.91 -7.07
C PHE A 302 22.42 9.64 -6.37
N ASN A 303 22.89 9.78 -5.13
CA ASN A 303 23.35 8.68 -4.29
C ASN A 303 22.57 8.64 -2.96
N VAL A 304 22.04 7.50 -2.59
CA VAL A 304 21.53 7.22 -1.24
C VAL A 304 22.62 6.53 -0.44
N GLU A 305 23.30 7.29 0.43
CA GLU A 305 24.36 6.74 1.26
C GLU A 305 23.79 6.01 2.48
N THR A 306 24.13 4.74 2.60
CA THR A 306 23.68 3.88 3.72
C THR A 306 24.86 3.43 4.62
N ASP A 307 26.09 3.74 4.24
CA ASP A 307 27.29 3.43 5.03
C ASP A 307 27.63 4.60 5.95
N PRO A 308 27.51 4.45 7.28
CA PRO A 308 27.77 5.54 8.22
C PRO A 308 29.22 6.01 8.20
N SER A 309 30.17 5.13 7.91
CA SER A 309 31.58 5.50 7.80
C SER A 309 31.82 6.38 6.56
N ARG A 310 31.30 5.97 5.40
CA ARG A 310 31.37 6.80 4.20
C ARG A 310 30.64 8.12 4.39
N TRP A 311 29.44 8.10 4.94
CA TRP A 311 28.70 9.33 5.25
C TRP A 311 29.52 10.30 6.09
N LYS A 312 30.23 9.83 7.11
CA LYS A 312 31.00 10.68 8.01
C LYS A 312 32.33 11.13 7.43
N THR A 313 33.04 10.28 6.68
CA THR A 313 34.46 10.48 6.37
C THR A 313 34.76 10.66 4.88
N ALA A 314 33.94 10.15 3.95
CA ALA A 314 34.32 10.03 2.56
C ALA A 314 33.86 11.19 1.65
N TYR A 315 32.98 12.08 2.13
CA TYR A 315 32.45 13.20 1.35
C TYR A 315 33.34 14.48 1.40
N GLY A 316 34.64 14.30 1.57
CA GLY A 316 35.65 15.40 1.52
C GLY A 316 36.30 15.61 0.15
N PHE A 317 35.77 15.03 -0.93
CA PHE A 317 36.30 15.18 -2.29
C PHE A 317 35.99 16.57 -2.91
N PRO A 318 36.71 17.00 -3.98
CA PRO A 318 36.58 18.38 -4.51
C PRO A 318 35.16 18.80 -4.83
N ALA A 319 34.35 17.97 -5.50
CA ALA A 319 32.99 18.33 -5.88
C ALA A 319 32.04 18.53 -4.66
N ALA A 320 32.33 17.88 -3.55
CA ALA A 320 31.57 18.10 -2.31
C ALA A 320 32.03 19.36 -1.57
N ARG A 321 33.35 19.69 -1.64
CA ARG A 321 33.88 20.90 -1.00
C ARG A 321 33.49 22.19 -1.75
N ASP A 322 33.34 22.13 -3.05
CA ASP A 322 32.97 23.29 -3.89
C ASP A 322 31.46 23.38 -4.14
N GLY A 323 30.65 22.54 -3.47
CA GLY A 323 29.17 22.61 -3.47
C GLY A 323 28.50 22.03 -4.72
N ARG A 324 29.25 21.36 -5.63
CA ARG A 324 28.63 20.63 -6.76
C ARG A 324 27.96 19.34 -6.33
N VAL A 325 28.38 18.78 -5.20
CA VAL A 325 27.69 17.68 -4.52
C VAL A 325 27.17 18.19 -3.20
N VAL A 326 25.87 18.16 -3.01
CA VAL A 326 25.18 18.53 -1.76
C VAL A 326 24.88 17.27 -0.97
N LYS A 327 25.17 17.32 0.34
CA LYS A 327 24.92 16.25 1.29
C LYS A 327 23.78 16.67 2.21
N GLU A 328 22.70 15.89 2.21
CA GLU A 328 21.48 16.26 2.92
C GLU A 328 20.87 15.06 3.65
N GLU A 329 20.25 15.29 4.80
CA GLU A 329 19.54 14.28 5.58
C GLU A 329 18.04 14.57 5.55
N PHE A 330 17.26 13.55 5.16
CA PHE A 330 15.80 13.63 5.12
C PHE A 330 15.20 12.76 6.24
N LYS A 331 14.35 13.37 7.06
CA LYS A 331 13.52 12.59 7.99
C LYS A 331 12.36 11.99 7.22
N THR A 332 12.14 10.70 7.42
CA THR A 332 11.03 9.97 6.80
C THR A 332 10.05 9.51 7.87
N GLY A 333 8.76 9.49 7.55
CA GLY A 333 7.68 8.96 8.41
C GLY A 333 7.38 7.47 8.17
N VAL A 334 8.25 6.76 7.45
CA VAL A 334 8.05 5.34 7.16
C VAL A 334 8.66 4.44 8.22
N PRO A 335 8.08 3.26 8.51
CA PRO A 335 8.66 2.30 9.44
C PRO A 335 10.10 1.96 9.08
N GLN A 336 10.99 2.02 10.06
CA GLN A 336 12.40 1.68 9.87
C GLN A 336 12.59 0.17 10.01
N GLY A 337 13.37 -0.40 9.08
CA GLY A 337 13.71 -1.82 9.15
C GLY A 337 14.54 -2.16 10.40
N MET A 338 14.16 -3.22 11.11
CA MET A 338 14.92 -3.72 12.26
C MET A 338 16.01 -4.69 11.79
N ARG A 339 17.24 -4.45 12.21
CA ARG A 339 18.33 -5.43 12.13
C ARG A 339 18.49 -6.08 13.49
N ALA A 340 18.15 -7.37 13.59
CA ALA A 340 18.14 -8.08 14.87
C ALA A 340 18.52 -9.55 14.69
N LEU A 341 18.97 -10.16 15.79
CA LEU A 341 19.06 -11.60 15.92
C LEU A 341 17.72 -12.14 16.40
N VAL A 342 17.04 -12.88 15.54
CA VAL A 342 15.72 -13.45 15.85
C VAL A 342 15.90 -14.81 16.51
N PHE A 343 15.49 -14.93 17.78
CA PHE A 343 15.53 -16.19 18.50
C PHE A 343 14.37 -17.11 18.14
N ASN A 344 14.67 -18.35 17.77
CA ASN A 344 13.64 -19.38 17.63
C ASN A 344 13.17 -19.85 19.00
N THR A 345 12.13 -19.23 19.54
CA THR A 345 11.60 -19.50 20.88
C THR A 345 10.95 -20.88 21.03
N ARG A 346 10.77 -21.64 19.94
CA ARG A 346 10.38 -23.07 19.99
C ARG A 346 11.52 -23.99 20.46
N ARG A 347 12.75 -23.52 20.40
CA ARG A 347 13.89 -24.28 20.96
C ARG A 347 13.96 -24.05 22.47
N PRO A 348 14.11 -25.15 23.29
CA PRO A 348 14.10 -25.04 24.77
C PRO A 348 15.07 -24.00 25.32
N VAL A 349 16.27 -23.88 24.75
CA VAL A 349 17.28 -22.90 25.18
C VAL A 349 16.81 -21.45 25.04
N PHE A 350 15.94 -21.16 24.09
CA PHE A 350 15.44 -19.81 23.84
C PHE A 350 13.99 -19.59 24.30
N SER A 351 13.33 -20.61 24.85
CA SER A 351 12.00 -20.44 25.42
C SER A 351 12.01 -19.56 26.68
N ASP A 352 13.06 -19.67 27.49
CA ASP A 352 13.25 -18.83 28.68
C ASP A 352 13.66 -17.40 28.30
N ILE A 353 12.86 -16.42 28.72
CA ILE A 353 13.12 -15.00 28.45
C ILE A 353 14.43 -14.51 29.09
N ARG A 354 14.85 -15.12 30.22
CA ARG A 354 16.11 -14.75 30.90
C ARG A 354 17.31 -15.02 30.02
N VAL A 355 17.32 -16.13 29.28
CA VAL A 355 18.39 -16.48 28.33
C VAL A 355 18.46 -15.44 27.22
N ARG A 356 17.31 -15.07 26.64
CA ARG A 356 17.27 -14.05 25.59
C ARG A 356 17.73 -12.67 26.08
N LYS A 357 17.34 -12.29 27.31
CA LYS A 357 17.82 -11.05 27.95
C LYS A 357 19.31 -11.09 28.20
N ALA A 358 19.86 -12.21 28.70
CA ALA A 358 21.30 -12.38 28.94
C ALA A 358 22.08 -12.19 27.64
N ILE A 359 21.65 -12.81 26.53
CA ILE A 359 22.31 -12.64 25.23
C ILE A 359 22.23 -11.19 24.75
N ASN A 360 21.08 -10.53 24.95
CA ASN A 360 20.93 -9.13 24.57
C ASN A 360 21.86 -8.19 25.35
N HIS A 361 22.18 -8.50 26.58
CA HIS A 361 23.18 -7.73 27.40
C HIS A 361 24.61 -7.90 26.93
N LEU A 362 24.95 -8.93 26.15
CA LEU A 362 26.27 -9.10 25.55
C LEU A 362 26.55 -8.13 24.40
N PHE A 363 25.53 -7.47 23.88
CA PHE A 363 25.65 -6.49 22.81
C PHE A 363 25.61 -5.07 23.37
N ASP A 364 26.76 -4.43 23.46
CA ASP A 364 26.88 -3.01 23.83
C ASP A 364 26.61 -2.11 22.61
N PHE A 365 25.33 -1.77 22.41
CA PHE A 365 24.91 -0.91 21.33
C PHE A 365 25.58 0.47 21.39
N GLU A 366 25.72 1.04 22.58
CA GLU A 366 26.27 2.38 22.76
C GLU A 366 27.75 2.44 22.36
N TRP A 367 28.51 1.43 22.72
CA TRP A 367 29.90 1.31 22.29
C TRP A 367 30.01 1.12 20.78
N VAL A 368 29.20 0.21 20.20
CA VAL A 368 29.19 -0.05 18.75
C VAL A 368 28.79 1.20 18.00
N ASN A 369 27.74 1.89 18.47
CA ASN A 369 27.27 3.12 17.82
C ASN A 369 28.34 4.21 17.83
N ARG A 370 28.98 4.47 18.98
CA ARG A 370 30.05 5.46 19.05
C ARG A 370 31.29 5.06 18.23
N SER A 371 31.71 3.82 18.33
CA SER A 371 33.00 3.38 17.77
C SER A 371 32.95 3.02 16.29
N LEU A 372 31.85 2.45 15.81
CA LEU A 372 31.72 1.95 14.44
C LEU A 372 30.73 2.77 13.59
N PHE A 373 29.71 3.36 14.21
CA PHE A 373 28.65 4.07 13.49
C PHE A 373 28.64 5.58 13.72
N TYR A 374 29.69 6.10 14.37
CA TYR A 374 29.90 7.55 14.58
C TYR A 374 28.76 8.25 15.34
N GLY A 375 28.00 7.52 16.15
CA GLY A 375 26.84 8.03 16.87
C GLY A 375 25.61 8.30 16.00
N LEU A 376 25.57 7.79 14.76
CA LEU A 376 24.53 8.10 13.79
C LEU A 376 23.26 7.28 13.94
N TYR A 377 23.28 6.23 14.74
CA TYR A 377 22.13 5.34 14.92
C TYR A 377 21.47 5.51 16.28
N GLN A 378 20.20 5.13 16.33
CA GLN A 378 19.45 4.95 17.56
C GLN A 378 19.11 3.47 17.72
N ARG A 379 19.07 3.00 18.99
CA ARG A 379 18.64 1.64 19.27
C ARG A 379 17.14 1.53 18.97
N THR A 380 16.78 0.54 18.16
CA THR A 380 15.39 0.25 17.85
C THR A 380 14.63 -0.16 19.10
N GLY A 381 13.58 0.57 19.45
CA GLY A 381 12.72 0.35 20.60
C GLY A 381 11.39 -0.31 20.26
N SER A 382 10.97 -0.21 19.00
CA SER A 382 9.73 -0.78 18.50
C SER A 382 9.93 -1.51 17.19
N TYR A 383 9.12 -2.51 16.91
CA TYR A 383 9.11 -3.19 15.60
C TYR A 383 8.75 -2.23 14.45
N PHE A 384 7.91 -1.23 14.73
CA PHE A 384 7.47 -0.20 13.78
C PHE A 384 8.17 1.15 14.01
N GLU A 385 9.42 1.12 14.48
CA GLU A 385 10.19 2.33 14.77
C GLU A 385 10.19 3.33 13.62
N GLY A 386 10.06 4.62 13.94
CA GLY A 386 10.01 5.70 12.95
C GLY A 386 8.65 5.92 12.30
N SER A 387 7.60 5.23 12.73
CA SER A 387 6.23 5.42 12.24
C SER A 387 5.25 5.68 13.37
N GLU A 388 4.03 6.09 13.02
CA GLU A 388 2.91 6.26 13.96
C GLU A 388 2.50 4.98 14.69
N LEU A 389 2.87 3.81 14.18
CA LEU A 389 2.63 2.51 14.80
C LEU A 389 3.71 2.13 15.81
N ALA A 390 4.73 2.96 16.00
CA ALA A 390 5.79 2.69 16.95
C ALA A 390 5.26 2.69 18.40
N SER A 391 5.62 1.66 19.15
CA SER A 391 5.27 1.56 20.57
C SER A 391 6.25 2.42 21.39
N HIS A 392 5.79 3.57 21.84
CA HIS A 392 6.54 4.44 22.74
C HIS A 392 5.98 4.31 24.15
N GLY A 393 6.82 3.82 25.07
CA GLY A 393 6.43 3.64 26.46
C GLY A 393 6.25 2.17 26.85
N ARG A 394 5.79 1.95 28.08
CA ARG A 394 5.43 0.61 28.57
C ARG A 394 3.98 0.32 28.18
N PRO A 395 3.66 -0.94 27.80
CA PRO A 395 2.27 -1.35 27.62
C PRO A 395 1.51 -1.27 28.94
#